data_50b8963a2e6679e9e29df2367b7230b6
#
_entry.id   50b8963a2e6679e9e29df2367b7230b6
#
_cell.length_a   1.000
_cell.length_b   1.000
_cell.length_c   1.000
_cell.angle_alpha   90.00
_cell.angle_beta   90.00
_cell.angle_gamma   90.00
#
_symmetry.space_group_name_H-M   'P 1'
#
loop_
_entity.id
_entity.type
_entity.pdbx_description
1 polymer ?
#
loop_
_entity_poly.entity_id
_entity_poly.type
_entity_poly.pdbx_seq_one_letter_code
_entity_poly.pdbx_strand_id
1 'polypeptide(L)'
;MKTIIVIGAGIVGVSTAIWLQRSGFKVTIIDQKGPATGASHGNAGILAASSIIPVPNPSLIKKLPFYLLSKDSPVFFKMSYLPKMFPFLISYLSKSNLREVNKYAERMTPLIFDTVCQHKSLAKGTGAEKFISYQDYCFGYETKENFLNDKKVWKLRQKHGLPFEVVNGNEFSNFDPFYKDLFDVIVKCKNHGKINDPGLYVKTLCDHFLSQGGELIISKVNDISSKNLNDVIVKIESDSLIANKIIVAPGAWSKKILKKFKIKMPLESERGYHVEYVEPNFYPKVPMMLTSKKFVITPMDGRIRVAGLVEFAGLKTLKRKPPLNLLKNNIKDLFPNLKCKEKIEWLGHRPALVDSLPMLGYLDKNKQILVAFGHQHLGLTAGAKTGRIVSDLIIGNDIKLKISNYRPNRFMN
;
A
#
# COMPACT_ATOMS: atom_id res chain seq x y z
N MET A 1 -8.31 -30.74 -11.65
CA MET A 1 -8.32 -29.28 -11.46
C MET A 1 -6.96 -28.86 -10.96
N LYS A 2 -6.34 -27.83 -11.55
CA LYS A 2 -5.02 -27.37 -11.07
C LYS A 2 -5.17 -26.66 -9.72
N THR A 3 -4.27 -26.98 -8.79
CA THR A 3 -4.25 -26.45 -7.43
C THR A 3 -3.24 -25.31 -7.31
N ILE A 4 -3.62 -24.26 -6.62
CA ILE A 4 -2.78 -23.06 -6.42
C ILE A 4 -2.79 -22.68 -4.94
N ILE A 5 -1.61 -22.43 -4.38
CA ILE A 5 -1.47 -21.88 -3.04
C ILE A 5 -1.08 -20.41 -3.12
N VAL A 6 -1.82 -19.57 -2.40
CA VAL A 6 -1.52 -18.14 -2.23
C VAL A 6 -1.02 -17.91 -0.82
N ILE A 7 0.20 -17.42 -0.66
CA ILE A 7 0.81 -17.12 0.64
C ILE A 7 0.60 -15.65 0.95
N GLY A 8 -0.18 -15.36 2.01
CA GLY A 8 -0.55 -14.03 2.46
C GLY A 8 -2.01 -13.69 2.15
N ALA A 9 -2.79 -13.33 3.20
CA ALA A 9 -4.20 -12.94 3.14
C ALA A 9 -4.40 -11.41 3.23
N GLY A 10 -3.47 -10.62 2.75
CA GLY A 10 -3.66 -9.18 2.49
C GLY A 10 -4.44 -8.95 1.20
N ILE A 11 -4.73 -7.67 0.87
CA ILE A 11 -5.51 -7.31 -0.33
C ILE A 11 -4.97 -7.96 -1.62
N VAL A 12 -3.66 -8.05 -1.80
CA VAL A 12 -3.05 -8.65 -3.00
C VAL A 12 -3.32 -10.14 -3.06
N GLY A 13 -3.12 -10.87 -1.95
CA GLY A 13 -3.35 -12.31 -1.91
C GLY A 13 -4.83 -12.68 -2.07
N VAL A 14 -5.72 -12.01 -1.32
CA VAL A 14 -7.17 -12.26 -1.40
C VAL A 14 -7.71 -11.91 -2.79
N SER A 15 -7.30 -10.77 -3.37
CA SER A 15 -7.66 -10.40 -4.73
C SER A 15 -7.21 -11.44 -5.76
N THR A 16 -5.96 -11.91 -5.63
CA THR A 16 -5.41 -12.97 -6.50
C THR A 16 -6.22 -14.26 -6.37
N ALA A 17 -6.54 -14.67 -5.15
CA ALA A 17 -7.30 -15.89 -4.90
C ALA A 17 -8.70 -15.85 -5.52
N ILE A 18 -9.41 -14.73 -5.39
CA ILE A 18 -10.74 -14.54 -6.00
C ILE A 18 -10.68 -14.61 -7.52
N TRP A 19 -9.72 -13.93 -8.16
CA TRP A 19 -9.60 -13.97 -9.62
C TRP A 19 -9.24 -15.35 -10.15
N LEU A 20 -8.37 -16.08 -9.45
CA LEU A 20 -8.03 -17.47 -9.79
C LEU A 20 -9.20 -18.41 -9.60
N GLN A 21 -9.96 -18.27 -8.50
CA GLN A 21 -11.16 -19.07 -8.23
C GLN A 21 -12.24 -18.83 -9.29
N ARG A 22 -12.48 -17.56 -9.68
CA ARG A 22 -13.38 -17.20 -10.79
C ARG A 22 -12.94 -17.79 -12.14
N SER A 23 -11.66 -18.12 -12.27
CA SER A 23 -11.08 -18.75 -13.47
C SER A 23 -11.02 -20.29 -13.36
N GLY A 24 -11.67 -20.88 -12.35
CA GLY A 24 -11.84 -22.32 -12.22
C GLY A 24 -10.66 -23.06 -11.55
N PHE A 25 -9.77 -22.37 -10.83
CA PHE A 25 -8.71 -23.03 -10.07
C PHE A 25 -9.18 -23.40 -8.65
N LYS A 26 -8.66 -24.51 -8.11
CA LYS A 26 -8.75 -24.79 -6.67
C LYS A 26 -7.67 -23.98 -5.97
N VAL A 27 -8.08 -23.07 -5.08
CA VAL A 27 -7.16 -22.13 -4.43
C VAL A 27 -7.21 -22.28 -2.91
N THR A 28 -6.03 -22.35 -2.29
CA THR A 28 -5.84 -22.33 -0.84
C THR A 28 -5.02 -21.11 -0.47
N ILE A 29 -5.53 -20.26 0.43
CA ILE A 29 -4.76 -19.15 1.01
C ILE A 29 -4.10 -19.62 2.30
N ILE A 30 -2.82 -19.28 2.50
CA ILE A 30 -2.10 -19.53 3.76
C ILE A 30 -1.65 -18.19 4.34
N ASP A 31 -2.05 -17.90 5.56
CA ASP A 31 -1.59 -16.71 6.28
C ASP A 31 -1.32 -17.04 7.76
N GLN A 32 -0.32 -16.40 8.35
CA GLN A 32 0.07 -16.69 9.73
C GLN A 32 -0.92 -16.14 10.78
N LYS A 33 -1.78 -15.18 10.42
CA LYS A 33 -2.67 -14.48 11.36
C LYS A 33 -4.11 -14.31 10.84
N GLY A 34 -4.34 -14.64 9.57
CA GLY A 34 -5.62 -14.49 8.90
C GLY A 34 -5.77 -13.21 8.07
N PRO A 35 -6.95 -13.04 7.44
CA PRO A 35 -7.18 -12.00 6.46
C PRO A 35 -7.08 -10.60 7.07
N ALA A 36 -6.46 -9.69 6.30
CA ALA A 36 -6.31 -8.27 6.61
C ALA A 36 -5.58 -7.94 7.93
N THR A 37 -4.86 -8.84 8.57
CA THR A 37 -4.17 -8.55 9.85
C THR A 37 -2.88 -7.73 9.70
N GLY A 38 -2.40 -7.53 8.47
CA GLY A 38 -1.20 -6.76 8.15
C GLY A 38 -1.49 -5.35 7.64
N ALA A 39 -0.63 -4.88 6.71
CA ALA A 39 -0.69 -3.52 6.16
C ALA A 39 -2.03 -3.15 5.47
N SER A 40 -2.81 -4.13 5.05
CA SER A 40 -4.13 -3.90 4.46
C SER A 40 -5.14 -3.34 5.47
N HIS A 41 -5.11 -3.81 6.73
CA HIS A 41 -5.98 -3.32 7.80
C HIS A 41 -5.81 -1.83 8.06
N GLY A 42 -4.56 -1.42 8.24
CA GLY A 42 -4.23 -0.05 8.65
C GLY A 42 -3.99 0.91 7.51
N ASN A 43 -4.39 0.58 6.28
CA ASN A 43 -4.31 1.50 5.16
C ASN A 43 -5.20 2.73 5.37
N ALA A 44 -4.79 3.86 4.79
CA ALA A 44 -5.57 5.11 4.86
C ALA A 44 -6.90 5.06 4.10
N GLY A 45 -7.22 3.97 3.42
CA GLY A 45 -8.47 3.77 2.71
C GLY A 45 -8.59 4.52 1.38
N ILE A 46 -7.57 5.25 0.96
CA ILE A 46 -7.61 6.05 -0.26
C ILE A 46 -7.21 5.19 -1.47
N LEU A 47 -8.05 5.16 -2.49
CA LEU A 47 -7.75 4.62 -3.81
C LEU A 47 -7.12 5.72 -4.66
N ALA A 48 -5.80 5.86 -4.50
CA ALA A 48 -5.05 7.05 -4.90
C ALA A 48 -4.48 6.93 -6.32
N ALA A 49 -5.31 7.11 -7.34
CA ALA A 49 -4.92 7.05 -8.76
C ALA A 49 -3.79 8.05 -9.12
N SER A 50 -3.70 9.19 -8.43
CA SER A 50 -2.68 10.23 -8.69
C SER A 50 -1.37 10.02 -7.94
N SER A 51 -1.20 8.94 -7.16
CA SER A 51 0.02 8.68 -6.38
C SER A 51 1.17 8.12 -7.23
N ILE A 52 1.53 8.84 -8.27
CA ILE A 52 2.59 8.50 -9.23
C ILE A 52 3.95 9.13 -8.91
N ILE A 53 4.08 9.76 -7.75
CA ILE A 53 5.36 10.33 -7.30
C ILE A 53 5.92 9.40 -6.22
N PRO A 54 7.14 8.86 -6.42
CA PRO A 54 7.74 7.97 -5.43
C PRO A 54 8.19 8.75 -4.19
N VAL A 55 8.33 8.05 -3.06
CA VAL A 55 8.90 8.64 -1.84
C VAL A 55 10.34 9.10 -2.08
N PRO A 56 11.24 8.29 -2.70
CA PRO A 56 12.56 8.77 -3.09
C PRO A 56 12.45 9.72 -4.29
N ASN A 57 12.49 11.01 -4.03
CA ASN A 57 12.46 12.07 -5.01
C ASN A 57 13.50 13.17 -4.62
N PRO A 58 13.84 14.12 -5.51
CA PRO A 58 14.88 15.12 -5.24
C PRO A 58 14.66 15.94 -3.97
N SER A 59 13.41 16.17 -3.55
CA SER A 59 13.12 16.92 -2.32
C SER A 59 13.49 16.13 -1.06
N LEU A 60 13.51 14.81 -1.12
CA LEU A 60 13.93 13.95 0.00
C LEU A 60 15.38 14.21 0.39
N ILE A 61 16.28 14.29 -0.61
CA ILE A 61 17.73 14.55 -0.36
C ILE A 61 17.91 15.91 0.29
N LYS A 62 17.24 16.94 -0.23
CA LYS A 62 17.31 18.31 0.32
C LYS A 62 16.83 18.39 1.77
N LYS A 63 15.81 17.60 2.13
CA LYS A 63 15.19 17.59 3.46
C LYS A 63 15.84 16.56 4.40
N LEU A 64 16.80 15.76 3.94
CA LEU A 64 17.41 14.70 4.76
C LEU A 64 18.03 15.21 6.06
N PRO A 65 18.78 16.32 6.11
CA PRO A 65 19.28 16.87 7.37
C PRO A 65 18.16 17.20 8.36
N PHE A 66 17.10 17.83 7.89
CA PHE A 66 15.91 18.11 8.71
C PHE A 66 15.28 16.79 9.24
N TYR A 67 15.12 15.77 8.38
CA TYR A 67 14.54 14.50 8.79
C TYR A 67 15.39 13.72 9.82
N LEU A 68 16.68 13.95 9.87
CA LEU A 68 17.55 13.31 10.85
C LEU A 68 17.60 14.05 12.19
N LEU A 69 17.42 15.38 12.19
CA LEU A 69 17.67 16.23 13.34
C LEU A 69 16.39 16.76 14.01
N SER A 70 15.29 16.92 13.27
CA SER A 70 14.06 17.51 13.80
C SER A 70 13.20 16.50 14.57
N LYS A 71 12.64 16.93 15.69
CA LYS A 71 11.62 16.21 16.46
C LYS A 71 10.29 16.10 15.71
N ASP A 72 10.02 17.03 14.78
CA ASP A 72 8.82 17.09 13.94
C ASP A 72 9.00 16.36 12.60
N SER A 73 10.08 15.59 12.48
CA SER A 73 10.36 14.77 11.30
C SER A 73 9.25 13.74 11.07
N PRO A 74 8.69 13.64 9.86
CA PRO A 74 7.77 12.56 9.51
C PRO A 74 8.47 11.21 9.29
N VAL A 75 9.82 11.18 9.40
CA VAL A 75 10.65 9.98 9.21
C VAL A 75 11.41 9.67 10.49
N PHE A 76 11.24 8.46 10.99
CA PHE A 76 11.88 7.99 12.21
C PHE A 76 12.86 6.86 11.93
N PHE A 77 13.93 6.81 12.70
CA PHE A 77 14.92 5.76 12.64
C PHE A 77 15.13 5.13 14.02
N LYS A 78 15.30 3.81 14.05
CA LYS A 78 15.87 3.13 15.20
C LYS A 78 17.37 3.05 15.01
N MET A 79 18.15 3.80 15.80
CA MET A 79 19.59 3.93 15.62
C MET A 79 20.32 2.58 15.56
N SER A 80 19.96 1.62 16.42
CA SER A 80 20.54 0.27 16.41
C SER A 80 20.21 -0.56 15.14
N TYR A 81 19.24 -0.09 14.31
CA TYR A 81 18.87 -0.74 13.06
C TYR A 81 19.56 -0.13 11.83
N LEU A 82 20.10 1.08 11.93
CA LEU A 82 20.72 1.82 10.82
C LEU A 82 21.81 1.01 10.09
N PRO A 83 22.75 0.31 10.78
CA PRO A 83 23.77 -0.46 10.06
C PRO A 83 23.20 -1.52 9.11
N LYS A 84 22.10 -2.17 9.51
CA LYS A 84 21.42 -3.18 8.67
C LYS A 84 20.68 -2.56 7.49
N MET A 85 20.18 -1.34 7.66
CA MET A 85 19.41 -0.62 6.65
C MET A 85 20.31 0.14 5.67
N PHE A 86 21.56 0.40 6.00
CA PHE A 86 22.45 1.27 5.23
C PHE A 86 22.56 0.89 3.74
N PRO A 87 22.71 -0.40 3.35
CA PRO A 87 22.73 -0.78 1.93
C PRO A 87 21.41 -0.48 1.20
N PHE A 88 20.26 -0.65 1.89
CA PHE A 88 18.96 -0.28 1.34
C PHE A 88 18.86 1.23 1.19
N LEU A 89 19.26 2.01 2.20
CA LEU A 89 19.17 3.46 2.22
C LEU A 89 19.98 4.09 1.09
N ILE A 90 21.22 3.66 0.87
CA ILE A 90 22.05 4.13 -0.26
C ILE A 90 21.35 3.87 -1.58
N SER A 91 20.89 2.64 -1.81
CA SER A 91 20.19 2.27 -3.04
C SER A 91 18.88 3.03 -3.21
N TYR A 92 18.16 3.31 -2.12
CA TYR A 92 16.91 4.06 -2.12
C TYR A 92 17.14 5.55 -2.46
N LEU A 93 18.15 6.16 -1.85
CA LEU A 93 18.52 7.55 -2.10
C LEU A 93 19.09 7.76 -3.52
N SER A 94 19.80 6.77 -4.08
CA SER A 94 20.28 6.85 -5.48
C SER A 94 19.14 6.96 -6.50
N LYS A 95 17.92 6.56 -6.13
CA LYS A 95 16.71 6.72 -6.95
C LYS A 95 16.05 8.10 -6.79
N SER A 96 16.57 8.97 -5.91
CA SER A 96 15.98 10.29 -5.64
C SER A 96 16.40 11.34 -6.68
N ASN A 97 16.19 11.08 -7.96
CA ASN A 97 16.47 11.99 -9.06
C ASN A 97 15.29 12.05 -10.05
N LEU A 98 15.25 13.10 -10.89
CA LEU A 98 14.13 13.35 -11.81
C LEU A 98 13.94 12.24 -12.85
N ARG A 99 15.02 11.60 -13.30
CA ARG A 99 14.95 10.49 -14.26
C ARG A 99 14.20 9.31 -13.68
N GLU A 100 14.52 8.93 -12.44
CA GLU A 100 13.86 7.81 -11.76
C GLU A 100 12.42 8.16 -11.35
N VAL A 101 12.14 9.42 -10.99
CA VAL A 101 10.76 9.89 -10.75
C VAL A 101 9.90 9.75 -12.01
N ASN A 102 10.40 10.18 -13.17
CA ASN A 102 9.67 10.04 -14.43
C ASN A 102 9.45 8.57 -14.82
N LYS A 103 10.48 7.72 -14.69
CA LYS A 103 10.35 6.28 -14.91
C LYS A 103 9.32 5.62 -13.97
N TYR A 104 9.31 6.03 -12.71
CA TYR A 104 8.33 5.53 -11.74
C TYR A 104 6.92 5.95 -12.15
N ALA A 105 6.71 7.23 -12.49
CA ALA A 105 5.42 7.74 -12.91
C ALA A 105 4.89 6.98 -14.16
N GLU A 106 5.74 6.81 -15.19
CA GLU A 106 5.40 6.04 -16.40
C GLU A 106 4.98 4.60 -16.08
N ARG A 107 5.70 3.94 -15.16
CA ARG A 107 5.45 2.55 -14.81
C ARG A 107 4.30 2.40 -13.83
N MET A 108 4.13 3.33 -12.88
CA MET A 108 3.10 3.20 -11.84
C MET A 108 1.71 3.61 -12.34
N THR A 109 1.61 4.61 -13.22
CA THR A 109 0.32 5.09 -13.76
C THR A 109 -0.55 3.94 -14.29
N PRO A 110 -0.09 3.07 -15.20
CA PRO A 110 -0.93 2.01 -15.75
C PRO A 110 -1.35 0.96 -14.71
N LEU A 111 -0.70 0.91 -13.56
CA LEU A 111 -1.07 -0.01 -12.47
C LEU A 111 -2.18 0.54 -11.56
N ILE A 112 -2.29 1.88 -11.43
CA ILE A 112 -3.16 2.49 -10.42
C ILE A 112 -4.23 3.44 -10.96
N PHE A 113 -4.16 3.90 -12.23
CA PHE A 113 -5.04 4.96 -12.73
C PHE A 113 -6.54 4.59 -12.70
N ASP A 114 -6.87 3.31 -12.87
CA ASP A 114 -8.23 2.76 -12.90
C ASP A 114 -8.60 2.01 -11.59
N THR A 115 -7.93 2.36 -10.50
CA THR A 115 -8.02 1.65 -9.20
C THR A 115 -9.46 1.44 -8.73
N VAL A 116 -10.34 2.44 -8.83
CA VAL A 116 -11.75 2.33 -8.39
C VAL A 116 -12.51 1.30 -9.21
N CYS A 117 -12.33 1.31 -10.55
CA CYS A 117 -12.94 0.33 -11.43
C CYS A 117 -12.47 -1.09 -11.14
N GLN A 118 -11.17 -1.27 -10.87
CA GLN A 118 -10.60 -2.58 -10.52
C GLN A 118 -11.14 -3.10 -9.19
N HIS A 119 -11.28 -2.24 -8.18
CA HIS A 119 -11.89 -2.61 -6.90
C HIS A 119 -13.37 -2.94 -7.04
N LYS A 120 -14.14 -2.17 -7.82
CA LYS A 120 -15.55 -2.46 -8.11
C LYS A 120 -15.71 -3.81 -8.83
N SER A 121 -14.83 -4.09 -9.82
CA SER A 121 -14.85 -5.37 -10.53
C SER A 121 -14.50 -6.55 -9.62
N LEU A 122 -13.52 -6.39 -8.73
CA LEU A 122 -13.15 -7.39 -7.73
C LEU A 122 -14.31 -7.66 -6.77
N ALA A 123 -14.90 -6.61 -6.22
CA ALA A 123 -15.92 -6.67 -5.19
C ALA A 123 -17.29 -7.13 -5.72
N LYS A 124 -17.54 -7.10 -7.03
CA LYS A 124 -18.83 -7.43 -7.61
C LYS A 124 -19.37 -8.79 -7.16
N GLY A 125 -20.55 -8.81 -6.53
CA GLY A 125 -21.22 -9.99 -6.00
C GLY A 125 -20.62 -10.55 -4.71
N THR A 126 -19.73 -9.81 -4.03
CA THR A 126 -19.06 -10.30 -2.81
C THR A 126 -19.64 -9.73 -1.52
N GLY A 127 -20.52 -8.73 -1.60
CA GLY A 127 -20.98 -7.95 -0.45
C GLY A 127 -19.96 -6.91 0.04
N ALA A 128 -18.76 -6.85 -0.58
CA ALA A 128 -17.74 -5.86 -0.25
C ALA A 128 -17.91 -4.53 -1.03
N GLU A 129 -18.83 -4.46 -1.98
CA GLU A 129 -19.14 -3.25 -2.76
C GLU A 129 -19.50 -2.05 -1.88
N LYS A 130 -20.19 -2.29 -0.79
CA LYS A 130 -20.63 -1.28 0.18
C LYS A 130 -19.50 -0.46 0.80
N PHE A 131 -18.28 -0.99 0.79
CA PHE A 131 -17.11 -0.27 1.32
C PHE A 131 -16.49 0.69 0.32
N ILE A 132 -16.86 0.62 -0.97
CA ILE A 132 -16.22 1.39 -2.05
C ILE A 132 -17.07 2.61 -2.39
N SER A 133 -16.47 3.79 -2.33
CA SER A 133 -17.10 5.02 -2.81
C SER A 133 -16.18 5.81 -3.74
N TYR A 134 -16.75 6.52 -4.72
CA TYR A 134 -16.04 7.57 -5.42
C TYR A 134 -15.86 8.75 -4.48
N GLN A 135 -14.65 9.28 -4.41
CA GLN A 135 -14.33 10.40 -3.54
C GLN A 135 -13.12 11.14 -4.07
N ASP A 136 -13.19 12.47 -4.16
CA ASP A 136 -12.00 13.26 -4.45
C ASP A 136 -10.95 13.06 -3.34
N TYR A 137 -9.69 13.01 -3.72
CA TYR A 137 -8.57 13.03 -2.79
C TYR A 137 -7.91 14.40 -2.83
N CYS A 138 -7.85 15.07 -1.71
CA CYS A 138 -7.40 16.45 -1.60
C CYS A 138 -5.99 16.57 -1.01
N PHE A 139 -5.27 17.60 -1.45
CA PHE A 139 -3.95 17.99 -0.95
C PHE A 139 -4.04 19.42 -0.45
N GLY A 140 -3.89 19.63 0.85
CA GLY A 140 -3.91 20.94 1.48
C GLY A 140 -2.51 21.55 1.57
N TYR A 141 -2.38 22.77 1.12
CA TYR A 141 -1.18 23.60 1.19
C TYR A 141 -1.42 24.78 2.11
N GLU A 142 -0.67 24.88 3.19
CA GLU A 142 -0.78 25.95 4.20
C GLU A 142 -0.52 27.34 3.60
N THR A 143 0.38 27.42 2.58
CA THR A 143 0.67 28.67 1.89
C THR A 143 0.69 28.46 0.37
N LYS A 144 0.40 29.54 -0.38
CA LYS A 144 0.51 29.57 -1.84
C LYS A 144 1.94 29.23 -2.32
N GLU A 145 2.96 29.64 -1.57
CA GLU A 145 4.36 29.33 -1.87
C GLU A 145 4.61 27.82 -1.83
N ASN A 146 4.12 27.13 -0.80
CA ASN A 146 4.24 25.69 -0.68
C ASN A 146 3.64 24.95 -1.88
N PHE A 147 2.50 25.41 -2.39
CA PHE A 147 1.89 24.88 -3.62
C PHE A 147 2.76 25.15 -4.85
N LEU A 148 3.31 26.36 -5.01
CA LEU A 148 4.17 26.73 -6.13
C LEU A 148 5.45 25.89 -6.17
N ASN A 149 6.02 25.54 -5.01
CA ASN A 149 7.18 24.66 -4.89
C ASN A 149 6.91 23.25 -5.42
N ASP A 150 5.66 22.78 -5.36
CA ASP A 150 5.23 21.47 -5.88
C ASP A 150 4.68 21.54 -7.34
N LYS A 151 4.71 22.69 -8.00
CA LYS A 151 4.14 22.87 -9.36
C LYS A 151 4.67 21.88 -10.39
N LYS A 152 5.95 21.50 -10.31
CA LYS A 152 6.55 20.48 -11.20
C LYS A 152 5.93 19.09 -11.01
N VAL A 153 5.59 18.74 -9.78
CA VAL A 153 4.95 17.47 -9.42
C VAL A 153 3.52 17.42 -9.95
N TRP A 154 2.79 18.54 -9.90
CA TRP A 154 1.44 18.65 -10.46
C TRP A 154 1.45 18.60 -12.00
N LYS A 155 2.40 19.26 -12.66
CA LYS A 155 2.59 19.15 -14.12
C LYS A 155 2.86 17.70 -14.54
N LEU A 156 3.63 16.93 -13.77
CA LEU A 156 3.88 15.51 -14.06
C LEU A 156 2.59 14.69 -13.99
N ARG A 157 1.73 14.91 -12.97
CA ARG A 157 0.42 14.25 -12.89
C ARG A 157 -0.46 14.58 -14.10
N GLN A 158 -0.52 15.86 -14.49
CA GLN A 158 -1.27 16.31 -15.66
C GLN A 158 -0.76 15.65 -16.96
N LYS A 159 0.56 15.54 -17.14
CA LYS A 159 1.19 14.84 -18.26
C LYS A 159 0.76 13.37 -18.35
N HIS A 160 0.49 12.72 -17.25
CA HIS A 160 0.00 11.34 -17.17
C HIS A 160 -1.53 11.21 -17.20
N GLY A 161 -2.25 12.26 -17.59
CA GLY A 161 -3.71 12.22 -17.72
C GLY A 161 -4.47 12.15 -16.39
N LEU A 162 -3.85 12.58 -15.28
CA LEU A 162 -4.45 12.58 -13.96
C LEU A 162 -5.05 13.96 -13.67
N PRO A 163 -6.39 14.11 -13.76
CA PRO A 163 -7.05 15.41 -13.62
C PRO A 163 -7.07 15.87 -12.17
N PHE A 164 -6.87 17.15 -11.98
CA PHE A 164 -7.01 17.82 -10.70
C PHE A 164 -7.55 19.25 -10.88
N GLU A 165 -8.11 19.78 -9.83
CA GLU A 165 -8.63 21.13 -9.73
C GLU A 165 -7.90 21.85 -8.59
N VAL A 166 -7.58 23.12 -8.77
CA VAL A 166 -6.98 23.97 -7.73
C VAL A 166 -8.06 24.90 -7.22
N VAL A 167 -8.31 24.85 -5.91
CA VAL A 167 -9.37 25.60 -5.23
C VAL A 167 -8.74 26.47 -4.15
N ASN A 168 -9.30 27.67 -3.93
CA ASN A 168 -8.91 28.53 -2.82
C ASN A 168 -9.36 27.91 -1.49
N GLY A 169 -8.54 28.06 -0.43
CA GLY A 169 -8.82 27.51 0.89
C GLY A 169 -10.12 28.00 1.50
N ASN A 170 -10.45 29.31 1.35
CA ASN A 170 -11.70 29.88 1.86
C ASN A 170 -12.94 29.28 1.16
N GLU A 171 -12.87 29.11 -0.16
CA GLU A 171 -13.93 28.46 -0.94
C GLU A 171 -14.10 27.01 -0.49
N PHE A 172 -13.00 26.29 -0.30
CA PHE A 172 -13.03 24.92 0.17
C PHE A 172 -13.59 24.79 1.60
N SER A 173 -13.36 25.78 2.46
CA SER A 173 -13.89 25.81 3.83
C SER A 173 -15.42 25.86 3.88
N ASN A 174 -16.07 26.44 2.87
CA ASN A 174 -17.53 26.41 2.73
C ASN A 174 -18.03 25.00 2.36
N PHE A 175 -17.24 24.25 1.59
CA PHE A 175 -17.56 22.87 1.25
C PHE A 175 -17.27 21.92 2.41
N ASP A 176 -16.07 22.00 3.04
CA ASP A 176 -15.66 21.14 4.15
C ASP A 176 -15.15 21.99 5.33
N PRO A 177 -16.04 22.41 6.25
CA PRO A 177 -15.68 23.22 7.41
C PRO A 177 -14.68 22.60 8.38
N PHE A 178 -14.45 21.28 8.28
CA PHE A 178 -13.44 20.59 9.07
C PHE A 178 -12.05 21.20 8.88
N TYR A 179 -11.75 21.68 7.67
CA TYR A 179 -10.44 22.23 7.30
C TYR A 179 -10.42 23.78 7.24
N LYS A 180 -11.37 24.42 7.91
CA LYS A 180 -11.47 25.89 7.93
C LYS A 180 -10.16 26.51 8.40
N ASP A 181 -9.72 27.55 7.70
CA ASP A 181 -8.54 28.38 8.00
C ASP A 181 -7.18 27.64 8.06
N LEU A 182 -7.11 26.38 7.56
CA LEU A 182 -5.87 25.60 7.60
C LEU A 182 -5.03 25.71 6.32
N PHE A 183 -5.62 26.09 5.19
CA PHE A 183 -4.94 26.03 3.91
C PHE A 183 -5.29 27.23 3.03
N ASP A 184 -4.28 27.81 2.36
CA ASP A 184 -4.48 28.81 1.31
C ASP A 184 -4.94 28.16 -0.01
N VAL A 185 -4.39 26.96 -0.30
CA VAL A 185 -4.62 26.26 -1.56
C VAL A 185 -4.96 24.81 -1.30
N ILE A 186 -6.02 24.34 -1.96
CA ILE A 186 -6.40 22.94 -2.00
C ILE A 186 -6.30 22.43 -3.44
N VAL A 187 -5.66 21.28 -3.64
CA VAL A 187 -5.70 20.56 -4.91
C VAL A 187 -6.58 19.33 -4.77
N LYS A 188 -7.67 19.30 -5.53
CA LYS A 188 -8.65 18.21 -5.56
C LYS A 188 -8.33 17.28 -6.73
N CYS A 189 -7.92 16.05 -6.44
CA CYS A 189 -7.66 15.04 -7.46
C CYS A 189 -8.96 14.29 -7.78
N LYS A 190 -9.34 14.31 -9.05
CA LYS A 190 -10.53 13.62 -9.58
C LYS A 190 -10.25 12.13 -9.84
N ASN A 191 -11.31 11.36 -10.07
CA ASN A 191 -11.24 9.92 -10.40
C ASN A 191 -10.57 9.05 -9.32
N HIS A 192 -10.67 9.48 -8.06
CA HIS A 192 -10.24 8.73 -6.90
C HIS A 192 -11.42 8.03 -6.24
N GLY A 193 -11.12 7.24 -5.25
CA GLY A 193 -12.10 6.58 -4.41
C GLY A 193 -11.59 6.36 -3.00
N LYS A 194 -12.47 5.82 -2.21
CA LYS A 194 -12.24 5.51 -0.82
C LYS A 194 -12.79 4.12 -0.49
N ILE A 195 -12.08 3.41 0.37
CA ILE A 195 -12.56 2.23 1.08
C ILE A 195 -12.83 2.64 2.52
N ASN A 196 -14.10 2.64 2.92
CA ASN A 196 -14.54 3.14 4.23
C ASN A 196 -13.95 2.36 5.41
N ASP A 197 -13.70 1.06 5.23
CA ASP A 197 -12.98 0.21 6.16
C ASP A 197 -12.13 -0.81 5.40
N PRO A 198 -10.81 -0.54 5.23
CA PRO A 198 -9.93 -1.46 4.51
C PRO A 198 -9.79 -2.84 5.14
N GLY A 199 -9.88 -2.93 6.47
CA GLY A 199 -9.82 -4.19 7.20
C GLY A 199 -11.02 -5.08 6.91
N LEU A 200 -12.22 -4.53 7.13
CA LEU A 200 -13.48 -5.22 6.86
C LEU A 200 -13.67 -5.51 5.37
N TYR A 201 -13.27 -4.60 4.49
CA TYR A 201 -13.29 -4.81 3.04
C TYR A 201 -12.56 -6.09 2.64
N VAL A 202 -11.29 -6.23 3.05
CA VAL A 202 -10.49 -7.41 2.69
C VAL A 202 -10.99 -8.66 3.37
N LYS A 203 -11.50 -8.55 4.61
CA LYS A 203 -12.14 -9.67 5.31
C LYS A 203 -13.38 -10.15 4.58
N THR A 204 -14.30 -9.24 4.20
CA THR A 204 -15.52 -9.59 3.44
C THR A 204 -15.19 -10.24 2.10
N LEU A 205 -14.17 -9.76 1.39
CA LEU A 205 -13.68 -10.42 0.17
C LEU A 205 -13.18 -11.84 0.46
N CYS A 206 -12.46 -12.06 1.55
CA CYS A 206 -11.98 -13.38 1.95
C CYS A 206 -13.14 -14.30 2.36
N ASP A 207 -14.13 -13.79 3.08
CA ASP A 207 -15.31 -14.55 3.47
C ASP A 207 -16.11 -15.00 2.23
N HIS A 208 -16.23 -14.14 1.21
CA HIS A 208 -16.79 -14.53 -0.09
C HIS A 208 -15.96 -15.63 -0.75
N PHE A 209 -14.62 -15.48 -0.83
CA PHE A 209 -13.74 -16.51 -1.38
C PHE A 209 -13.98 -17.88 -0.72
N LEU A 210 -14.13 -17.92 0.60
CA LEU A 210 -14.42 -19.13 1.35
C LEU A 210 -15.81 -19.69 1.03
N SER A 211 -16.84 -18.85 0.96
CA SER A 211 -18.21 -19.27 0.62
C SER A 211 -18.33 -19.88 -0.78
N GLN A 212 -17.39 -19.54 -1.68
CA GLN A 212 -17.29 -20.12 -3.03
C GLN A 212 -16.38 -21.37 -3.08
N GLY A 213 -16.08 -22.02 -1.94
CA GLY A 213 -15.29 -23.25 -1.85
C GLY A 213 -13.77 -23.05 -1.86
N GLY A 214 -13.30 -21.83 -1.62
CA GLY A 214 -11.88 -21.57 -1.34
C GLY A 214 -11.49 -22.07 0.05
N GLU A 215 -10.20 -22.26 0.29
CA GLU A 215 -9.66 -22.71 1.58
C GLU A 215 -8.74 -21.65 2.19
N LEU A 216 -8.81 -21.49 3.52
CA LEU A 216 -7.89 -20.65 4.30
C LEU A 216 -7.24 -21.46 5.41
N ILE A 217 -5.91 -21.50 5.40
CA ILE A 217 -5.12 -22.15 6.44
C ILE A 217 -4.40 -21.07 7.25
N ILE A 218 -4.66 -21.03 8.54
CA ILE A 218 -3.97 -20.14 9.48
C ILE A 218 -2.71 -20.85 9.96
N SER A 219 -1.60 -20.59 9.30
CA SER A 219 -0.31 -21.16 9.63
C SER A 219 0.83 -20.34 9.04
N LYS A 220 1.99 -20.43 9.66
CA LYS A 220 3.20 -19.81 9.16
C LYS A 220 3.85 -20.71 8.12
N VAL A 221 4.17 -20.13 6.96
CA VAL A 221 4.97 -20.79 5.94
C VAL A 221 6.45 -20.73 6.36
N ASN A 222 7.05 -21.91 6.49
CA ASN A 222 8.44 -22.07 6.88
C ASN A 222 9.36 -22.19 5.66
N ASP A 223 8.89 -22.90 4.61
CA ASP A 223 9.68 -23.18 3.41
C ASP A 223 8.81 -23.39 2.17
N ILE A 224 9.41 -23.17 1.00
CA ILE A 224 8.85 -23.43 -0.33
C ILE A 224 9.90 -24.17 -1.16
N SER A 225 9.56 -25.28 -1.80
CA SER A 225 10.49 -26.00 -2.68
C SER A 225 9.78 -26.56 -3.91
N SER A 226 10.48 -26.62 -5.03
CA SER A 226 10.03 -27.40 -6.18
C SER A 226 10.13 -28.89 -5.82
N LYS A 227 9.09 -29.66 -6.13
CA LYS A 227 9.07 -31.10 -5.98
C LYS A 227 9.49 -31.79 -7.29
N ASN A 228 8.93 -31.29 -8.38
CA ASN A 228 9.19 -31.74 -9.76
C ASN A 228 8.78 -30.60 -10.72
N LEU A 229 8.71 -30.87 -12.02
CA LEU A 229 8.31 -29.88 -13.03
C LEU A 229 6.85 -29.43 -12.93
N ASN A 230 6.00 -30.17 -12.23
CA ASN A 230 4.56 -29.89 -12.14
C ASN A 230 4.12 -29.45 -10.74
N ASP A 231 4.89 -29.76 -9.70
CA ASP A 231 4.48 -29.60 -8.32
C ASP A 231 5.50 -28.86 -7.47
N VAL A 232 4.99 -28.07 -6.56
CA VAL A 232 5.72 -27.36 -5.51
C VAL A 232 5.22 -27.75 -4.14
N ILE A 233 6.12 -27.75 -3.17
CA ILE A 233 5.83 -28.04 -1.76
C ILE A 233 5.90 -26.74 -0.96
N VAL A 234 4.88 -26.51 -0.14
CA VAL A 234 4.84 -25.47 0.88
C VAL A 234 4.87 -26.13 2.25
N LYS A 235 5.94 -25.91 3.01
CA LYS A 235 6.04 -26.39 4.39
C LYS A 235 5.45 -25.36 5.34
N ILE A 236 4.46 -25.75 6.08
CA ILE A 236 3.85 -24.98 7.18
C ILE A 236 4.32 -25.53 8.53
N GLU A 237 3.81 -24.99 9.64
CA GLU A 237 4.28 -25.40 10.99
C GLU A 237 4.02 -26.87 11.29
N SER A 238 2.89 -27.42 10.87
CA SER A 238 2.43 -28.78 11.21
C SER A 238 2.42 -29.76 10.05
N ASP A 239 2.58 -29.28 8.78
CA ASP A 239 2.34 -30.11 7.60
C ASP A 239 3.10 -29.60 6.37
N SER A 240 2.97 -30.35 5.26
CA SER A 240 3.47 -29.96 3.93
C SER A 240 2.37 -30.11 2.89
N LEU A 241 2.09 -29.01 2.19
CA LEU A 241 1.06 -28.96 1.16
C LEU A 241 1.72 -29.01 -0.23
N ILE A 242 1.05 -29.66 -1.17
CA ILE A 242 1.49 -29.77 -2.56
C ILE A 242 0.51 -29.01 -3.44
N ALA A 243 1.03 -28.21 -4.36
CA ALA A 243 0.26 -27.51 -5.37
C ALA A 243 1.02 -27.42 -6.70
N ASN A 244 0.30 -27.15 -7.79
CA ASN A 244 0.94 -26.96 -9.10
C ASN A 244 1.65 -25.60 -9.19
N LYS A 245 1.13 -24.58 -8.50
CA LYS A 245 1.73 -23.24 -8.48
C LYS A 245 1.59 -22.58 -7.10
N ILE A 246 2.51 -21.67 -6.81
CA ILE A 246 2.51 -20.86 -5.61
C ILE A 246 2.57 -19.39 -5.98
N ILE A 247 1.76 -18.56 -5.30
CA ILE A 247 1.85 -17.11 -5.33
C ILE A 247 2.35 -16.60 -3.98
N VAL A 248 3.48 -15.87 -3.99
CA VAL A 248 4.09 -15.32 -2.78
C VAL A 248 3.70 -13.86 -2.65
N ALA A 249 2.75 -13.56 -1.76
CA ALA A 249 2.18 -12.23 -1.52
C ALA A 249 2.18 -11.81 -0.03
N PRO A 250 3.13 -12.23 0.85
CA PRO A 250 3.10 -11.93 2.28
C PRO A 250 3.68 -10.55 2.63
N GLY A 251 3.66 -9.60 1.69
CA GLY A 251 4.08 -8.22 1.92
C GLY A 251 5.53 -8.09 2.40
N ALA A 252 5.75 -7.46 3.55
CA ALA A 252 7.09 -7.19 4.09
C ALA A 252 7.83 -8.47 4.54
N TRP A 253 7.15 -9.58 4.71
CA TRP A 253 7.75 -10.88 5.09
C TRP A 253 8.29 -11.69 3.91
N SER A 254 8.06 -11.26 2.66
CA SER A 254 8.48 -11.96 1.44
C SER A 254 9.96 -12.30 1.41
N LYS A 255 10.82 -11.39 1.87
CA LYS A 255 12.29 -11.60 1.90
C LYS A 255 12.69 -12.83 2.72
N LYS A 256 11.97 -13.11 3.82
CA LYS A 256 12.25 -14.26 4.67
C LYS A 256 11.89 -15.58 3.97
N ILE A 257 10.72 -15.64 3.34
CA ILE A 257 10.21 -16.84 2.65
C ILE A 257 11.07 -17.16 1.42
N LEU A 258 11.53 -16.11 0.71
CA LEU A 258 12.26 -16.26 -0.55
C LEU A 258 13.79 -16.31 -0.40
N LYS A 259 14.30 -16.33 0.84
CA LYS A 259 15.75 -16.27 1.11
C LYS A 259 16.57 -17.31 0.35
N LYS A 260 16.10 -18.55 0.27
CA LYS A 260 16.81 -19.65 -0.38
C LYS A 260 16.91 -19.56 -1.91
N PHE A 261 16.03 -18.78 -2.56
CA PHE A 261 16.08 -18.59 -4.01
C PHE A 261 17.24 -17.69 -4.46
N LYS A 262 18.05 -17.19 -3.54
CA LYS A 262 19.24 -16.35 -3.80
C LYS A 262 18.97 -15.14 -4.70
N ILE A 263 17.75 -14.61 -4.67
CA ILE A 263 17.36 -13.44 -5.46
C ILE A 263 17.79 -12.19 -4.73
N LYS A 264 18.42 -11.26 -5.45
CA LYS A 264 18.69 -9.93 -4.93
C LYS A 264 17.37 -9.18 -4.71
N MET A 265 16.95 -9.04 -3.47
CA MET A 265 15.69 -8.45 -3.09
C MET A 265 15.93 -7.31 -2.09
N PRO A 266 16.08 -6.08 -2.60
CA PRO A 266 16.26 -4.90 -1.76
C PRO A 266 14.89 -4.45 -1.18
N LEU A 267 14.33 -5.30 -0.32
CA LEU A 267 13.07 -5.12 0.38
C LEU A 267 13.33 -4.73 1.83
N GLU A 268 12.68 -3.64 2.27
CA GLU A 268 12.70 -3.18 3.66
C GLU A 268 11.28 -2.96 4.17
N SER A 269 11.13 -3.07 5.49
CA SER A 269 9.88 -2.73 6.16
C SER A 269 9.82 -1.23 6.45
N GLU A 270 9.06 -0.49 5.65
CA GLU A 270 8.68 0.88 5.95
C GLU A 270 7.48 0.85 6.89
N ARG A 271 7.75 1.05 8.18
CA ARG A 271 6.72 1.02 9.23
C ARG A 271 5.85 2.27 9.14
N GLY A 272 4.55 2.07 9.04
CA GLY A 272 3.56 3.13 9.02
C GLY A 272 2.68 3.09 10.26
N TYR A 273 2.28 4.26 10.70
CA TYR A 273 1.45 4.43 11.89
C TYR A 273 0.14 5.08 11.53
N HIS A 274 -0.93 4.75 12.27
CA HIS A 274 -2.14 5.54 12.30
C HIS A 274 -2.71 5.66 13.72
N VAL A 275 -3.49 6.70 13.90
CA VAL A 275 -4.38 6.89 15.06
C VAL A 275 -5.79 7.04 14.51
N GLU A 276 -6.73 6.27 15.05
CA GLU A 276 -8.16 6.43 14.81
C GLU A 276 -8.78 7.21 15.97
N TYR A 277 -9.63 8.16 15.62
CA TYR A 277 -10.48 8.91 16.52
C TYR A 277 -11.90 8.39 16.34
N VAL A 278 -12.35 7.55 17.29
CA VAL A 278 -13.64 6.85 17.23
C VAL A 278 -14.75 7.76 17.75
N GLU A 279 -15.89 7.77 17.04
CA GLU A 279 -17.04 8.61 17.34
C GLU A 279 -16.64 10.08 17.62
N PRO A 280 -15.97 10.76 16.65
CA PRO A 280 -15.59 12.14 16.83
C PRO A 280 -16.81 13.06 16.74
N ASN A 281 -16.75 14.20 17.41
CA ASN A 281 -17.84 15.18 17.43
C ASN A 281 -18.06 15.90 16.10
N PHE A 282 -17.12 15.87 15.16
CA PHE A 282 -17.25 16.34 13.77
C PHE A 282 -16.32 15.57 12.84
N TYR A 283 -16.66 15.53 11.54
CA TYR A 283 -15.98 14.71 10.54
C TYR A 283 -15.56 15.54 9.34
N PRO A 284 -14.39 15.25 8.72
CA PRO A 284 -14.11 15.73 7.37
C PRO A 284 -15.04 15.07 6.35
N LYS A 285 -15.37 15.81 5.29
CA LYS A 285 -16.16 15.26 4.17
C LYS A 285 -15.30 14.46 3.20
N VAL A 286 -14.03 14.85 3.04
CA VAL A 286 -13.09 14.22 2.07
C VAL A 286 -11.75 13.88 2.70
N PRO A 287 -11.04 12.88 2.16
CA PRO A 287 -9.66 12.60 2.53
C PRO A 287 -8.75 13.76 2.16
N MET A 288 -7.87 14.15 3.09
CA MET A 288 -6.93 15.26 2.92
C MET A 288 -5.49 14.86 3.26
N MET A 289 -4.58 15.05 2.31
CA MET A 289 -3.14 15.05 2.58
C MET A 289 -2.72 16.43 3.11
N LEU A 290 -2.20 16.49 4.31
CA LEU A 290 -1.55 17.67 4.85
C LEU A 290 -0.11 17.69 4.35
N THR A 291 0.16 18.51 3.32
CA THR A 291 1.40 18.41 2.53
C THR A 291 2.65 18.78 3.32
N SER A 292 2.56 19.70 4.27
CA SER A 292 3.66 20.08 5.17
C SER A 292 3.94 19.02 6.24
N LYS A 293 2.89 18.43 6.81
CA LYS A 293 2.94 17.46 7.92
C LYS A 293 3.15 16.01 7.47
N LYS A 294 2.96 15.71 6.17
CA LYS A 294 3.16 14.39 5.56
C LYS A 294 2.30 13.27 6.14
N PHE A 295 1.06 13.56 6.54
CA PHE A 295 0.06 12.57 6.89
C PHE A 295 -1.29 12.87 6.25
N VAL A 296 -2.14 11.88 6.18
CA VAL A 296 -3.51 12.00 5.63
C VAL A 296 -4.53 11.88 6.74
N ILE A 297 -5.61 12.64 6.61
CA ILE A 297 -6.82 12.50 7.41
C ILE A 297 -7.89 11.89 6.50
N THR A 298 -8.49 10.79 6.90
CA THR A 298 -9.52 10.10 6.11
C THR A 298 -10.76 9.88 6.97
N PRO A 299 -11.95 10.34 6.51
CA PRO A 299 -13.21 9.93 7.11
C PRO A 299 -13.44 8.44 6.85
N MET A 300 -13.57 7.67 7.92
CA MET A 300 -13.92 6.26 7.92
C MET A 300 -15.33 6.08 8.46
N ASP A 301 -15.84 4.86 8.43
CA ASP A 301 -17.13 4.55 9.03
C ASP A 301 -17.04 4.63 10.56
N GLY A 302 -17.80 5.57 11.16
CA GLY A 302 -17.81 5.86 12.61
C GLY A 302 -16.51 6.43 13.20
N ARG A 303 -15.50 6.81 12.39
CA ARG A 303 -14.20 7.29 12.89
C ARG A 303 -13.44 8.15 11.89
N ILE A 304 -12.46 8.88 12.38
CA ILE A 304 -11.46 9.56 11.56
C ILE A 304 -10.14 8.79 11.70
N ARG A 305 -9.52 8.41 10.57
CA ARG A 305 -8.19 7.82 10.56
C ARG A 305 -7.15 8.85 10.15
N VAL A 306 -6.16 9.04 11.01
CA VAL A 306 -4.99 9.89 10.76
C VAL A 306 -3.81 8.96 10.50
N ALA A 307 -3.37 8.86 9.26
CA ALA A 307 -2.38 7.89 8.83
C ALA A 307 -1.21 8.55 8.08
N GLY A 308 -0.02 8.13 8.36
CA GLY A 308 1.18 8.65 7.70
C GLY A 308 2.43 8.20 8.38
N LEU A 309 3.44 9.05 8.31
CA LEU A 309 4.76 8.86 8.89
C LEU A 309 5.46 7.58 8.41
N VAL A 310 6.77 7.58 8.55
CA VAL A 310 7.63 6.46 8.16
C VAL A 310 8.58 6.19 9.30
N GLU A 311 8.74 4.92 9.65
CA GLU A 311 9.80 4.50 10.56
C GLU A 311 10.56 3.31 9.99
N PHE A 312 11.88 3.37 10.09
CA PHE A 312 12.79 2.28 9.75
C PHE A 312 13.36 1.66 11.02
N ALA A 313 12.81 0.51 11.41
CA ALA A 313 13.19 -0.22 12.62
C ALA A 313 13.10 -1.75 12.46
N GLY A 314 12.91 -2.23 11.23
CA GLY A 314 12.74 -3.65 10.89
C GLY A 314 11.42 -4.25 11.38
N LEU A 315 11.24 -5.55 11.12
CA LEU A 315 9.99 -6.27 11.37
C LEU A 315 9.74 -6.63 12.85
N LYS A 316 10.81 -6.75 13.65
CA LYS A 316 10.73 -7.31 15.02
C LYS A 316 10.56 -6.24 16.11
N THR A 317 10.78 -4.97 15.79
CA THR A 317 10.68 -3.90 16.80
C THR A 317 9.22 -3.68 17.16
N LEU A 318 8.91 -3.59 18.43
CA LEU A 318 7.56 -3.28 18.93
C LEU A 318 7.11 -1.88 18.50
N LYS A 319 5.81 -1.62 18.62
CA LYS A 319 5.19 -0.31 18.38
C LYS A 319 5.87 0.75 19.25
N ARG A 320 6.28 1.88 18.66
CA ARG A 320 6.99 2.95 19.36
C ARG A 320 6.09 4.17 19.55
N LYS A 321 6.28 4.86 20.68
CA LYS A 321 5.49 6.06 21.04
C LYS A 321 5.79 7.31 20.19
N PRO A 322 7.05 7.64 19.79
CA PRO A 322 7.34 8.92 19.14
C PRO A 322 6.53 9.18 17.86
N PRO A 323 6.39 8.27 16.88
CA PRO A 323 5.56 8.51 15.71
C PRO A 323 4.07 8.74 16.05
N LEU A 324 3.54 7.99 17.02
CA LEU A 324 2.16 8.13 17.45
C LEU A 324 1.91 9.45 18.17
N ASN A 325 2.85 9.87 19.01
CA ASN A 325 2.78 11.16 19.71
C ASN A 325 2.80 12.30 18.71
N LEU A 326 3.65 12.25 17.67
CA LEU A 326 3.68 13.27 16.62
C LEU A 326 2.33 13.39 15.92
N LEU A 327 1.69 12.25 15.53
CA LEU A 327 0.34 12.29 14.93
C LEU A 327 -0.69 12.91 15.88
N LYS A 328 -0.69 12.50 17.15
CA LYS A 328 -1.65 13.00 18.14
C LYS A 328 -1.46 14.47 18.44
N ASN A 329 -0.21 14.94 18.56
CA ASN A 329 0.10 16.35 18.81
C ASN A 329 -0.32 17.21 17.60
N ASN A 330 0.02 16.81 16.37
CA ASN A 330 -0.41 17.54 15.18
C ASN A 330 -1.95 17.66 15.10
N ILE A 331 -2.69 16.62 15.45
CA ILE A 331 -4.17 16.69 15.45
C ILE A 331 -4.67 17.59 16.57
N LYS A 332 -4.08 17.54 17.76
CA LYS A 332 -4.45 18.41 18.88
C LYS A 332 -4.22 19.89 18.53
N ASP A 333 -3.11 20.21 17.86
CA ASP A 333 -2.75 21.56 17.49
C ASP A 333 -3.63 22.12 16.35
N LEU A 334 -3.91 21.29 15.34
CA LEU A 334 -4.73 21.68 14.19
C LEU A 334 -6.24 21.68 14.48
N PHE A 335 -6.70 20.82 15.37
CA PHE A 335 -8.11 20.63 15.70
C PHE A 335 -8.33 20.59 17.22
N PRO A 336 -8.11 21.71 17.93
CA PRO A 336 -8.15 21.74 19.40
C PRO A 336 -9.54 21.36 19.97
N ASN A 337 -10.60 21.56 19.19
CA ASN A 337 -11.98 21.23 19.58
C ASN A 337 -12.40 19.79 19.17
N LEU A 338 -11.53 18.99 18.57
CA LEU A 338 -11.84 17.62 18.20
C LEU A 338 -11.87 16.73 19.46
N LYS A 339 -13.07 16.30 19.81
CA LYS A 339 -13.33 15.30 20.87
C LYS A 339 -13.67 13.98 20.23
N CYS A 340 -13.37 12.88 20.89
CA CYS A 340 -13.70 11.53 20.46
C CYS A 340 -13.91 10.63 21.70
N LYS A 341 -14.62 9.54 21.53
CA LYS A 341 -14.84 8.56 22.58
C LYS A 341 -13.56 7.80 22.92
N GLU A 342 -12.81 7.40 21.89
CA GLU A 342 -11.61 6.57 22.04
C GLU A 342 -10.59 6.91 20.96
N LYS A 343 -9.29 6.63 21.26
CA LYS A 343 -8.19 6.71 20.28
C LYS A 343 -7.55 5.33 20.12
N ILE A 344 -7.62 4.75 18.90
CA ILE A 344 -7.03 3.45 18.58
C ILE A 344 -5.72 3.66 17.82
N GLU A 345 -4.64 3.08 18.32
CA GLU A 345 -3.29 3.20 17.73
C GLU A 345 -2.89 1.92 17.01
N TRP A 346 -2.37 2.05 15.82
CA TRP A 346 -1.94 0.91 15.01
C TRP A 346 -0.56 1.13 14.36
N LEU A 347 0.11 0.01 14.10
CA LEU A 347 1.37 -0.09 13.37
C LEU A 347 1.27 -1.15 12.30
N GLY A 348 1.71 -0.84 11.08
CA GLY A 348 1.88 -1.80 9.99
C GLY A 348 3.21 -1.71 9.27
N HIS A 349 3.48 -2.73 8.48
CA HIS A 349 4.73 -2.93 7.76
C HIS A 349 4.50 -2.81 6.25
N ARG A 350 4.81 -1.65 5.66
CA ARG A 350 4.74 -1.45 4.22
C ARG A 350 5.95 -2.13 3.57
N PRO A 351 5.76 -2.97 2.55
CA PRO A 351 6.86 -3.63 1.84
C PRO A 351 7.52 -2.66 0.86
N ALA A 352 8.60 -2.00 1.24
CA ALA A 352 9.28 -1.01 0.40
C ALA A 352 10.43 -1.63 -0.39
N LEU A 353 10.39 -1.49 -1.72
CA LEU A 353 11.51 -1.78 -2.62
C LEU A 353 12.25 -0.49 -2.99
N VAL A 354 13.54 -0.58 -3.30
CA VAL A 354 14.38 0.61 -3.53
C VAL A 354 13.94 1.45 -4.74
N ASP A 355 13.28 0.86 -5.71
CA ASP A 355 12.71 1.54 -6.88
C ASP A 355 11.24 1.92 -6.73
N SER A 356 10.66 1.64 -5.56
CA SER A 356 9.25 1.89 -5.21
C SER A 356 8.20 1.15 -6.05
N LEU A 357 8.60 0.33 -7.03
CA LEU A 357 7.69 -0.47 -7.84
C LEU A 357 7.46 -1.85 -7.20
N PRO A 358 6.26 -2.42 -7.30
CA PRO A 358 6.02 -3.78 -6.82
C PRO A 358 6.85 -4.80 -7.60
N MET A 359 7.05 -5.96 -6.99
CA MET A 359 7.66 -7.13 -7.64
C MET A 359 6.55 -8.08 -8.08
N LEU A 360 6.42 -8.26 -9.41
CA LEU A 360 5.39 -9.09 -10.02
C LEU A 360 6.00 -9.99 -11.10
N GLY A 361 5.68 -11.26 -11.07
CA GLY A 361 6.08 -12.21 -12.09
C GLY A 361 6.67 -13.50 -11.55
N TYR A 362 7.01 -14.37 -12.47
CA TYR A 362 7.61 -15.66 -12.13
C TYR A 362 9.04 -15.52 -11.63
N LEU A 363 9.33 -16.33 -10.64
CA LEU A 363 10.62 -16.41 -9.99
C LEU A 363 11.54 -17.44 -10.63
N ASP A 364 10.94 -18.52 -11.10
CA ASP A 364 11.60 -19.70 -11.65
C ASP A 364 11.30 -19.87 -13.14
N LYS A 365 12.19 -20.62 -13.83
CA LYS A 365 12.04 -20.94 -15.27
C LYS A 365 10.85 -21.85 -15.54
N ASN A 366 10.48 -22.70 -14.58
CA ASN A 366 9.36 -23.64 -14.69
C ASN A 366 8.00 -22.99 -14.49
N LYS A 367 7.96 -21.68 -14.19
CA LYS A 367 6.73 -20.90 -13.97
C LYS A 367 5.82 -21.49 -12.88
N GLN A 368 6.42 -22.03 -11.81
CA GLN A 368 5.71 -22.63 -10.69
C GLN A 368 5.54 -21.63 -9.53
N ILE A 369 6.50 -20.73 -9.34
CA ILE A 369 6.52 -19.76 -8.25
C ILE A 369 6.39 -18.35 -8.81
N LEU A 370 5.31 -17.67 -8.46
CA LEU A 370 5.04 -16.29 -8.84
C LEU A 370 5.08 -15.40 -7.59
N VAL A 371 5.61 -14.20 -7.73
CA VAL A 371 5.65 -13.23 -6.63
C VAL A 371 4.77 -12.02 -6.94
N ALA A 372 4.12 -11.47 -5.87
CA ALA A 372 3.26 -10.31 -5.95
C ALA A 372 3.31 -9.51 -4.64
N PHE A 373 4.31 -8.66 -4.46
CA PHE A 373 4.51 -7.86 -3.25
C PHE A 373 5.33 -6.60 -3.53
N GLY A 374 5.57 -5.78 -2.51
CA GLY A 374 6.44 -4.61 -2.65
C GLY A 374 5.73 -3.32 -3.03
N HIS A 375 4.43 -3.22 -2.83
CA HIS A 375 3.58 -2.09 -3.21
C HIS A 375 3.73 -0.86 -2.31
N GLN A 376 4.64 -0.85 -1.34
CA GLN A 376 4.81 0.24 -0.37
C GLN A 376 3.47 0.68 0.27
N HIS A 377 3.16 1.99 0.20
CA HIS A 377 1.90 2.57 0.68
C HIS A 377 0.73 2.42 -0.31
N LEU A 378 0.97 1.94 -1.53
CA LEU A 378 -0.04 1.78 -2.59
C LEU A 378 -0.61 0.36 -2.69
N GLY A 379 -0.39 -0.48 -1.67
CA GLY A 379 -0.86 -1.86 -1.68
C GLY A 379 -2.38 -2.00 -1.81
N LEU A 380 -3.16 -1.14 -1.15
CA LEU A 380 -4.61 -1.09 -1.34
C LEU A 380 -4.94 -0.59 -2.74
N THR A 381 -4.41 0.56 -3.15
CA THR A 381 -4.68 1.16 -4.47
C THR A 381 -4.42 0.21 -5.63
N ALA A 382 -3.28 -0.49 -5.63
CA ALA A 382 -2.89 -1.40 -6.71
C ALA A 382 -3.40 -2.84 -6.54
N GLY A 383 -3.89 -3.20 -5.35
CA GLY A 383 -4.09 -4.59 -4.95
C GLY A 383 -5.10 -5.36 -5.80
N ALA A 384 -6.24 -4.75 -6.11
CA ALA A 384 -7.26 -5.37 -6.95
C ALA A 384 -6.75 -5.66 -8.37
N LYS A 385 -6.06 -4.70 -8.99
CA LYS A 385 -5.47 -4.86 -10.31
C LYS A 385 -4.30 -5.84 -10.31
N THR A 386 -3.46 -5.81 -9.28
CA THR A 386 -2.36 -6.78 -9.12
C THR A 386 -2.89 -8.20 -9.07
N GLY A 387 -3.95 -8.47 -8.29
CA GLY A 387 -4.54 -9.79 -8.23
C GLY A 387 -5.05 -10.27 -9.59
N ARG A 388 -5.69 -9.40 -10.37
CA ARG A 388 -6.12 -9.70 -11.73
C ARG A 388 -4.94 -10.01 -12.65
N ILE A 389 -3.89 -9.17 -12.64
CA ILE A 389 -2.67 -9.39 -13.44
C ILE A 389 -2.02 -10.73 -13.10
N VAL A 390 -1.95 -11.09 -11.82
CA VAL A 390 -1.39 -12.39 -11.39
C VAL A 390 -2.22 -13.55 -11.94
N SER A 391 -3.55 -13.45 -11.89
CA SER A 391 -4.44 -14.43 -12.48
C SER A 391 -4.24 -14.54 -14.00
N ASP A 392 -4.19 -13.42 -14.72
CA ASP A 392 -3.96 -13.37 -16.16
C ASP A 392 -2.61 -14.00 -16.55
N LEU A 393 -1.53 -13.75 -15.76
CA LEU A 393 -0.22 -14.41 -15.96
C LEU A 393 -0.29 -15.93 -15.82
N ILE A 394 -1.12 -16.45 -14.94
CA ILE A 394 -1.26 -17.88 -14.69
C ILE A 394 -2.08 -18.56 -15.78
N ILE A 395 -3.13 -17.90 -16.24
CA ILE A 395 -4.03 -18.39 -17.30
C ILE A 395 -3.37 -18.28 -18.69
N GLY A 396 -2.45 -17.31 -18.86
CA GLY A 396 -1.80 -17.02 -20.13
C GLY A 396 -2.53 -15.97 -20.97
N ASN A 397 -3.39 -15.16 -20.34
CA ASN A 397 -4.06 -14.05 -21.00
C ASN A 397 -3.06 -12.95 -21.41
N ASP A 398 -3.44 -12.19 -22.44
CA ASP A 398 -2.68 -10.98 -22.81
C ASP A 398 -2.80 -9.90 -21.74
N ILE A 399 -1.66 -9.36 -21.35
CA ILE A 399 -1.55 -8.33 -20.32
C ILE A 399 -1.03 -7.05 -20.95
N LYS A 400 -1.91 -6.05 -21.05
CA LYS A 400 -1.56 -4.73 -21.61
C LYS A 400 -0.46 -4.00 -20.81
N LEU A 401 -0.19 -4.43 -19.57
CA LEU A 401 0.87 -3.86 -18.73
C LEU A 401 2.23 -4.48 -19.10
N LYS A 402 3.26 -3.65 -19.26
CA LYS A 402 4.64 -4.12 -19.51
C LYS A 402 5.23 -4.78 -18.26
N ILE A 403 4.94 -6.07 -18.07
CA ILE A 403 5.34 -6.87 -16.88
C ILE A 403 6.85 -6.87 -16.64
N SER A 404 7.66 -6.72 -17.71
CA SER A 404 9.12 -6.62 -17.59
C SER A 404 9.60 -5.53 -16.62
N ASN A 405 8.82 -4.46 -16.43
CA ASN A 405 9.12 -3.39 -15.49
C ASN A 405 9.06 -3.82 -14.01
N TYR A 406 8.38 -4.93 -13.71
CA TYR A 406 8.08 -5.38 -12.33
C TYR A 406 8.72 -6.73 -12.01
N ARG A 407 9.41 -7.36 -12.97
CA ARG A 407 9.98 -8.71 -12.82
C ARG A 407 10.94 -8.82 -11.63
N PRO A 408 11.00 -9.98 -10.96
CA PRO A 408 11.92 -10.23 -9.85
C PRO A 408 13.40 -10.01 -10.19
N ASN A 409 13.81 -10.39 -11.40
CA ASN A 409 15.21 -10.32 -11.86
C ASN A 409 15.70 -8.91 -12.21
N ARG A 410 14.86 -7.87 -12.12
CA ARG A 410 15.27 -6.48 -12.41
C ARG A 410 16.34 -5.90 -11.46
N PHE A 411 16.64 -6.62 -10.38
CA PHE A 411 17.70 -6.28 -9.42
C PHE A 411 18.92 -7.20 -9.51
N MET A 412 18.98 -8.08 -10.51
CA MET A 412 20.05 -9.08 -10.64
C MET A 412 21.23 -8.61 -11.50
N ASN A 413 21.12 -7.42 -12.11
CA ASN A 413 22.18 -6.83 -12.93
C ASN A 413 23.12 -6.00 -12.07
#